data_bd3fec714a1a74c9151fb066d07ee717
#
_entry.id   bd3fec714a1a74c9151fb066d07ee717
#
_cell.length_a   1.000
_cell.length_b   1.000
_cell.length_c   1.000
_cell.angle_alpha   90.00
_cell.angle_beta   90.00
_cell.angle_gamma   90.00
#
_symmetry.space_group_name_H-M   'P 1'
#
loop_
_entity.id
_entity.type
_entity.pdbx_description
1 polymer ?
#
loop_
_entity_poly.entity_id
_entity_poly.type
_entity_poly.pdbx_seq_one_letter_code
_entity_poly.pdbx_strand_id
1 'polypeptide(L)'
;MATVKRRGQSYSIRVSCGYDVNGKQIIKSMTWKPQPDMSAAQAEKEAQRQAVLFEEKCRTGQVLQGNVRFADFAEIWLRDYAAKQVRATTFDRYKSMLPRINASIGHIRLDRLQPHHLLQFYDNLAETGVREDSKQRFKGDLKAMLRARSTTKTAFAAQAGVSLTVLNSITQGKNVSPESAARVSAALGQPVSALFDPMGEDRRLSAKTILHHHRLISVILQTAVEWQVLFSNPCDRVKPPRVEHKEARYLDEKQAMEVMQALESEDIQNRTIIKVLLYTGMRRGELCGLTWADIDFEKSIIHIQRSSLYLADK
;
A
#
# COMPACT_ATOMS: atom_id res chain seq x y z
N MET A 1 6.14 -10.00 41.18
CA MET A 1 5.07 -9.61 42.13
C MET A 1 4.68 -8.16 41.87
N ALA A 2 3.38 -7.91 41.87
CA ALA A 2 2.84 -6.56 41.73
C ALA A 2 3.10 -5.74 43.00
N THR A 3 3.50 -4.49 42.84
CA THR A 3 3.67 -3.53 43.96
C THR A 3 2.54 -2.51 43.92
N VAL A 4 1.82 -2.38 45.02
CA VAL A 4 0.71 -1.43 45.18
C VAL A 4 1.16 -0.29 46.08
N LYS A 5 1.02 0.98 45.61
CA LYS A 5 1.29 2.18 46.41
C LYS A 5 0.09 3.12 46.34
N ARG A 6 -0.38 3.58 47.49
CA ARG A 6 -1.43 4.61 47.58
C ARG A 6 -0.85 5.97 47.22
N ARG A 7 -1.55 6.73 46.37
CA ARG A 7 -1.22 8.11 45.96
C ARG A 7 -2.47 8.97 46.08
N GLY A 8 -2.65 9.59 47.28
CA GLY A 8 -3.86 10.37 47.58
C GLY A 8 -5.11 9.52 47.51
N GLN A 9 -6.01 9.84 46.57
CA GLN A 9 -7.27 9.12 46.33
C GLN A 9 -7.15 7.98 45.30
N SER A 10 -5.94 7.59 44.90
CA SER A 10 -5.73 6.54 43.89
C SER A 10 -4.63 5.57 44.33
N TYR A 11 -4.64 4.38 43.72
CA TYR A 11 -3.61 3.35 43.92
C TYR A 11 -2.78 3.19 42.63
N SER A 12 -1.46 3.27 42.76
CA SER A 12 -0.52 2.99 41.67
C SER A 12 -0.03 1.55 41.81
N ILE A 13 -0.34 0.72 40.83
CA ILE A 13 0.04 -0.69 40.76
C ILE A 13 1.16 -0.82 39.74
N ARG A 14 2.28 -1.45 40.12
CA ARG A 14 3.44 -1.66 39.26
C ARG A 14 3.80 -3.13 39.23
N VAL A 15 4.12 -3.65 38.02
CA VAL A 15 4.54 -5.01 37.79
C VAL A 15 5.84 -5.00 36.99
N SER A 16 6.82 -5.81 37.42
CA SER A 16 8.03 -6.07 36.64
C SER A 16 7.74 -7.14 35.59
N CYS A 17 8.05 -6.85 34.34
CA CYS A 17 7.83 -7.75 33.21
C CYS A 17 9.17 -8.25 32.60
N GLY A 18 10.21 -8.37 33.42
CA GLY A 18 11.55 -8.81 32.98
C GLY A 18 12.47 -7.67 32.63
N TYR A 19 13.48 -7.95 31.80
CA TYR A 19 14.50 -7.01 31.37
C TYR A 19 14.50 -6.95 29.83
N ASP A 20 14.84 -5.78 29.27
CA ASP A 20 15.09 -5.62 27.85
C ASP A 20 16.45 -6.18 27.43
N VAL A 21 16.75 -6.15 26.10
CA VAL A 21 18.04 -6.61 25.55
C VAL A 21 19.25 -5.87 26.07
N ASN A 22 19.04 -4.68 26.67
CA ASN A 22 20.09 -3.83 27.26
C ASN A 22 20.18 -4.01 28.78
N GLY A 23 19.47 -5.00 29.36
CA GLY A 23 19.46 -5.24 30.81
C GLY A 23 18.62 -4.27 31.63
N LYS A 24 17.83 -3.41 31.02
CA LYS A 24 16.95 -2.46 31.69
C LYS A 24 15.64 -3.12 32.08
N GLN A 25 15.22 -2.97 33.33
CA GLN A 25 13.98 -3.57 33.83
C GLN A 25 12.74 -2.95 33.14
N ILE A 26 11.90 -3.82 32.59
CA ILE A 26 10.61 -3.44 32.00
C ILE A 26 9.56 -3.40 33.11
N ILE A 27 9.08 -2.21 33.46
CA ILE A 27 8.05 -2.02 34.47
C ILE A 27 6.78 -1.53 33.79
N LYS A 28 5.67 -2.26 34.02
CA LYS A 28 4.34 -1.82 33.62
C LYS A 28 3.61 -1.28 34.84
N SER A 29 2.83 -0.20 34.65
CA SER A 29 2.09 0.43 35.74
C SER A 29 0.66 0.78 35.32
N MET A 30 -0.27 0.63 36.25
CA MET A 30 -1.62 1.15 36.10
C MET A 30 -2.03 1.95 37.34
N THR A 31 -2.94 2.90 37.15
CA THR A 31 -3.55 3.65 38.26
C THR A 31 -5.01 3.23 38.37
N TRP A 32 -5.39 2.79 39.56
CA TRP A 32 -6.77 2.45 39.89
C TRP A 32 -7.32 3.46 40.90
N LYS A 33 -8.57 3.89 40.71
CA LYS A 33 -9.29 4.79 41.63
C LYS A 33 -10.44 4.02 42.25
N PRO A 34 -10.58 4.04 43.61
CA PRO A 34 -11.73 3.43 44.26
C PRO A 34 -13.00 4.21 43.91
N GLN A 35 -14.15 3.53 44.00
CA GLN A 35 -15.44 4.18 43.87
C GLN A 35 -15.74 5.03 45.11
N PRO A 36 -16.53 6.11 45.01
CA PRO A 36 -16.74 7.07 46.09
C PRO A 36 -17.39 6.47 47.33
N ASP A 37 -18.09 5.36 47.22
CA ASP A 37 -18.84 4.64 48.25
C ASP A 37 -18.01 3.56 48.99
N MET A 38 -16.74 3.34 48.56
CA MET A 38 -15.89 2.33 49.18
C MET A 38 -15.22 2.84 50.46
N SER A 39 -15.25 2.02 51.51
CA SER A 39 -14.43 2.26 52.70
C SER A 39 -12.94 2.07 52.40
N ALA A 40 -12.05 2.68 53.19
CA ALA A 40 -10.60 2.59 52.99
C ALA A 40 -10.10 1.13 52.98
N ALA A 41 -10.63 0.27 53.84
CA ALA A 41 -10.28 -1.14 53.91
C ALA A 41 -10.77 -1.91 52.67
N GLN A 42 -11.96 -1.61 52.17
CA GLN A 42 -12.47 -2.20 50.93
C GLN A 42 -11.67 -1.76 49.72
N ALA A 43 -11.31 -0.48 49.65
CA ALA A 43 -10.47 0.05 48.55
C ALA A 43 -9.08 -0.58 48.51
N GLU A 44 -8.48 -0.86 49.66
CA GLU A 44 -7.16 -1.53 49.73
C GLU A 44 -7.26 -3.00 49.31
N LYS A 45 -8.27 -3.73 49.74
CA LYS A 45 -8.51 -5.11 49.33
C LYS A 45 -8.80 -5.21 47.85
N GLU A 46 -9.59 -4.30 47.28
CA GLU A 46 -9.87 -4.30 45.85
C GLU A 46 -8.64 -3.86 45.04
N ALA A 47 -7.81 -2.93 45.52
CA ALA A 47 -6.56 -2.56 44.90
C ALA A 47 -5.57 -3.74 44.80
N GLN A 48 -5.51 -4.59 45.83
CA GLN A 48 -4.73 -5.83 45.80
C GLN A 48 -5.28 -6.84 44.79
N ARG A 49 -6.60 -6.99 44.72
CA ARG A 49 -7.24 -7.85 43.71
C ARG A 49 -6.95 -7.37 42.29
N GLN A 50 -7.04 -6.05 42.06
CA GLN A 50 -6.69 -5.44 40.80
C GLN A 50 -5.20 -5.62 40.47
N ALA A 51 -4.33 -5.64 41.49
CA ALA A 51 -2.91 -5.90 41.29
C ALA A 51 -2.63 -7.33 40.82
N VAL A 52 -3.32 -8.33 41.38
CA VAL A 52 -3.22 -9.74 40.91
C VAL A 52 -3.72 -9.87 39.48
N LEU A 53 -4.88 -9.30 39.17
CA LEU A 53 -5.41 -9.31 37.80
C LEU A 53 -4.48 -8.60 36.80
N PHE A 54 -3.86 -7.51 37.24
CA PHE A 54 -2.91 -6.76 36.41
C PHE A 54 -1.61 -7.53 36.20
N GLU A 55 -1.11 -8.22 37.22
CA GLU A 55 0.07 -9.10 37.13
C GLU A 55 -0.19 -10.26 36.18
N GLU A 56 -1.35 -10.90 36.26
CA GLU A 56 -1.77 -11.95 35.36
C GLU A 56 -1.85 -11.45 33.90
N LYS A 57 -2.46 -10.28 33.70
CA LYS A 57 -2.49 -9.61 32.38
C LYS A 57 -1.09 -9.28 31.87
N CYS A 58 -0.17 -8.88 32.73
CA CYS A 58 1.22 -8.65 32.37
C CYS A 58 1.93 -9.93 31.96
N ARG A 59 1.70 -11.04 32.70
CA ARG A 59 2.31 -12.35 32.46
C ARG A 59 1.78 -12.98 31.17
N THR A 60 0.49 -12.79 30.86
CA THR A 60 -0.13 -13.29 29.62
C THR A 60 0.08 -12.37 28.42
N GLY A 61 0.92 -11.34 28.54
CA GLY A 61 1.17 -10.38 27.46
C GLY A 61 0.02 -9.43 27.17
N GLN A 62 -1.05 -9.44 27.97
CA GLN A 62 -2.25 -8.63 27.76
C GLN A 62 -2.08 -7.14 28.14
N VAL A 63 -1.00 -6.79 28.83
CA VAL A 63 -0.68 -5.39 29.14
C VAL A 63 0.40 -4.93 28.16
N LEU A 64 -0.06 -4.19 27.20
CA LEU A 64 0.79 -3.65 26.15
C LEU A 64 1.70 -2.52 26.69
N GLN A 65 2.87 -2.33 26.10
CA GLN A 65 3.64 -1.10 26.27
C GLN A 65 2.84 0.05 25.64
N GLY A 66 2.07 0.71 26.45
CA GLY A 66 0.86 1.42 26.12
C GLY A 66 0.98 2.80 25.52
N ASN A 67 1.91 3.15 24.61
CA ASN A 67 1.86 4.46 23.92
C ASN A 67 2.25 4.42 22.44
N VAL A 68 2.40 3.23 21.84
CA VAL A 68 2.80 3.11 20.44
C VAL A 68 1.61 3.47 19.55
N ARG A 69 1.78 4.48 18.69
CA ARG A 69 0.80 4.82 17.65
C ARG A 69 0.93 3.86 16.48
N PHE A 70 -0.14 3.73 15.70
CA PHE A 70 -0.11 2.89 14.51
C PHE A 70 1.01 3.31 13.53
N ALA A 71 1.20 4.60 13.29
CA ALA A 71 2.24 5.09 12.39
C ALA A 71 3.65 4.69 12.85
N ASP A 72 3.96 4.88 14.15
CA ASP A 72 5.27 4.55 14.73
C ASP A 72 5.56 3.04 14.60
N PHE A 73 4.56 2.22 14.88
CA PHE A 73 4.68 0.77 14.74
C PHE A 73 4.83 0.34 13.27
N ALA A 74 4.06 0.95 12.36
CA ALA A 74 4.13 0.64 10.94
C ALA A 74 5.50 0.96 10.34
N GLU A 75 6.19 2.02 10.80
CA GLU A 75 7.58 2.33 10.41
C GLU A 75 8.56 1.28 10.91
N ILE A 76 8.47 0.89 12.18
CA ILE A 76 9.28 -0.19 12.76
C ILE A 76 9.05 -1.49 11.98
N TRP A 77 7.79 -1.85 11.76
CA TRP A 77 7.40 -3.03 11.00
C TRP A 77 7.94 -3.03 9.57
N LEU A 78 7.87 -1.88 8.89
CA LEU A 78 8.36 -1.72 7.52
C LEU A 78 9.89 -1.92 7.46
N ARG A 79 10.64 -1.33 8.41
CA ARG A 79 12.10 -1.39 8.48
C ARG A 79 12.61 -2.76 8.92
N ASP A 80 12.04 -3.31 9.98
CA ASP A 80 12.62 -4.46 10.68
C ASP A 80 12.08 -5.80 10.18
N TYR A 81 10.86 -5.82 9.68
CA TYR A 81 10.18 -7.01 9.19
C TYR A 81 9.98 -6.99 7.66
N ALA A 82 9.22 -6.04 7.12
CA ALA A 82 8.82 -6.08 5.72
C ALA A 82 10.03 -6.02 4.77
N ALA A 83 11.02 -5.19 5.05
CA ALA A 83 12.22 -5.05 4.22
C ALA A 83 13.00 -6.38 4.05
N LYS A 84 12.86 -7.32 5.01
CA LYS A 84 13.56 -8.61 5.01
C LYS A 84 12.72 -9.78 4.53
N GLN A 85 11.38 -9.68 4.65
CA GLN A 85 10.48 -10.80 4.45
C GLN A 85 9.73 -10.75 3.12
N VAL A 86 9.53 -9.55 2.53
CA VAL A 86 8.76 -9.43 1.31
C VAL A 86 9.62 -9.09 0.10
N ARG A 87 9.13 -9.43 -1.08
CA ARG A 87 9.79 -9.07 -2.34
C ARG A 87 9.82 -7.55 -2.51
N ALA A 88 10.86 -7.02 -3.18
CA ALA A 88 11.07 -5.59 -3.39
C ALA A 88 9.82 -4.86 -3.96
N THR A 89 9.13 -5.46 -4.94
CA THR A 89 7.89 -4.90 -5.50
C THR A 89 6.75 -4.79 -4.48
N THR A 90 6.64 -5.75 -3.56
CA THR A 90 5.65 -5.71 -2.47
C THR A 90 6.03 -4.65 -1.45
N PHE A 91 7.31 -4.55 -1.13
CA PHE A 91 7.84 -3.54 -0.22
C PHE A 91 7.57 -2.11 -0.73
N ASP A 92 7.86 -1.84 -2.01
CA ASP A 92 7.58 -0.52 -2.62
C ASP A 92 6.08 -0.20 -2.64
N ARG A 93 5.25 -1.22 -2.87
CA ARG A 93 3.80 -1.07 -2.77
C ARG A 93 3.35 -0.73 -1.34
N TYR A 94 3.91 -1.36 -0.33
CA TYR A 94 3.61 -1.04 1.08
C TYR A 94 4.01 0.40 1.39
N LYS A 95 5.20 0.82 0.96
CA LYS A 95 5.65 2.21 1.09
C LYS A 95 4.70 3.22 0.45
N SER A 96 4.16 2.91 -0.72
CA SER A 96 3.23 3.80 -1.42
C SER A 96 1.85 3.90 -0.76
N MET A 97 1.43 2.86 -0.02
CA MET A 97 0.12 2.82 0.63
C MET A 97 0.12 3.40 2.05
N LEU A 98 1.23 3.26 2.78
CA LEU A 98 1.35 3.68 4.17
C LEU A 98 1.07 5.16 4.43
N PRO A 99 1.50 6.13 3.61
CA PRO A 99 1.20 7.54 3.83
C PRO A 99 -0.29 7.82 3.98
N ARG A 100 -1.12 7.22 3.10
CA ARG A 100 -2.58 7.37 3.13
C ARG A 100 -3.20 6.72 4.37
N ILE A 101 -2.72 5.55 4.76
CA ILE A 101 -3.15 4.86 5.98
C ILE A 101 -2.78 5.70 7.21
N ASN A 102 -1.53 6.19 7.28
CA ASN A 102 -1.03 6.97 8.41
C ASN A 102 -1.74 8.32 8.53
N ALA A 103 -2.12 8.97 7.43
CA ALA A 103 -2.91 10.19 7.46
C ALA A 103 -4.28 10.00 8.15
N SER A 104 -4.88 8.82 8.02
CA SER A 104 -6.20 8.53 8.58
C SER A 104 -6.14 7.92 9.99
N ILE A 105 -5.38 6.85 10.19
CA ILE A 105 -5.36 6.09 11.45
C ILE A 105 -4.01 6.10 12.17
N GLY A 106 -2.97 6.69 11.58
CA GLY A 106 -1.61 6.68 12.11
C GLY A 106 -1.46 7.32 13.49
N HIS A 107 -2.26 8.32 13.80
CA HIS A 107 -2.27 9.02 15.09
C HIS A 107 -2.91 8.20 16.22
N ILE A 108 -3.66 7.15 15.89
CA ILE A 108 -4.38 6.32 16.86
C ILE A 108 -3.38 5.36 17.52
N ARG A 109 -3.47 5.24 18.83
CA ARG A 109 -2.69 4.25 19.60
C ARG A 109 -3.18 2.85 19.28
N LEU A 110 -2.26 1.88 19.17
CA LEU A 110 -2.60 0.49 18.83
C LEU A 110 -3.61 -0.12 19.82
N ASP A 111 -3.47 0.15 21.11
CA ASP A 111 -4.39 -0.34 22.16
C ASP A 111 -5.80 0.27 22.11
N ARG A 112 -5.96 1.37 21.34
CA ARG A 112 -7.24 2.07 21.15
C ARG A 112 -7.79 1.94 19.72
N LEU A 113 -7.06 1.28 18.83
CA LEU A 113 -7.52 1.05 17.47
C LEU A 113 -8.66 0.03 17.48
N GLN A 114 -9.83 0.45 17.04
CA GLN A 114 -11.05 -0.35 17.05
C GLN A 114 -11.62 -0.57 15.65
N PRO A 115 -12.46 -1.60 15.45
CA PRO A 115 -13.06 -1.91 14.15
C PRO A 115 -13.75 -0.73 13.47
N HIS A 116 -14.43 0.15 14.20
CA HIS A 116 -15.13 1.30 13.63
C HIS A 116 -14.18 2.32 12.99
N HIS A 117 -12.94 2.50 13.49
CA HIS A 117 -11.95 3.37 12.84
C HIS A 117 -11.56 2.84 11.47
N LEU A 118 -11.49 1.52 11.32
CA LEU A 118 -11.17 0.88 10.04
C LEU A 118 -12.33 1.01 9.05
N LEU A 119 -13.58 0.82 9.51
CA LEU A 119 -14.76 1.03 8.68
C LEU A 119 -14.83 2.46 8.18
N GLN A 120 -14.67 3.44 9.07
CA GLN A 120 -14.64 4.86 8.70
C GLN A 120 -13.51 5.17 7.69
N PHE A 121 -12.34 4.56 7.86
CA PHE A 121 -11.25 4.69 6.90
C PHE A 121 -11.65 4.14 5.53
N TYR A 122 -12.32 2.98 5.45
CA TYR A 122 -12.74 2.41 4.16
C TYR A 122 -13.85 3.23 3.50
N ASP A 123 -14.76 3.79 4.28
CA ASP A 123 -15.80 4.69 3.77
C ASP A 123 -15.17 5.96 3.20
N ASN A 124 -14.21 6.57 3.90
CA ASN A 124 -13.46 7.72 3.39
C ASN A 124 -12.70 7.38 2.08
N LEU A 125 -12.11 6.17 1.98
CA LEU A 125 -11.46 5.72 0.74
C LEU A 125 -12.45 5.50 -0.42
N ALA A 126 -13.71 5.22 -0.11
CA ALA A 126 -14.77 5.03 -1.10
C ALA A 126 -15.38 6.35 -1.59
N GLU A 127 -15.08 7.48 -0.95
CA GLU A 127 -15.57 8.80 -1.36
C GLU A 127 -14.94 9.28 -2.67
N THR A 128 -15.60 10.20 -3.33
CA THR A 128 -15.09 10.90 -4.52
C THR A 128 -13.98 11.87 -4.11
N GLY A 129 -12.99 12.09 -4.97
CA GLY A 129 -11.90 13.05 -4.72
C GLY A 129 -10.71 12.50 -3.91
N VAL A 130 -10.78 11.28 -3.35
CA VAL A 130 -9.67 10.67 -2.59
C VAL A 130 -8.54 10.16 -3.48
N ARG A 131 -8.77 10.11 -4.78
CA ARG A 131 -7.81 9.58 -5.74
C ARG A 131 -6.78 10.66 -6.13
N GLU A 132 -5.54 10.51 -5.67
CA GLU A 132 -4.43 11.45 -5.96
C GLU A 132 -3.83 11.32 -7.38
N ASP A 133 -4.15 10.25 -8.11
CA ASP A 133 -3.70 10.01 -9.47
C ASP A 133 -4.61 10.69 -10.50
N SER A 134 -4.94 11.97 -10.29
CA SER A 134 -5.72 12.77 -11.21
C SER A 134 -4.97 12.90 -12.54
N LYS A 135 -5.26 11.96 -13.44
CA LYS A 135 -4.73 12.06 -14.80
C LYS A 135 -5.29 13.31 -15.46
N GLN A 136 -4.48 13.93 -16.30
CA GLN A 136 -4.81 15.14 -17.03
C GLN A 136 -5.10 14.81 -18.49
N ARG A 137 -6.17 15.35 -19.06
CA ARG A 137 -6.54 15.19 -20.46
C ARG A 137 -6.34 16.50 -21.20
N PHE A 138 -5.61 16.45 -22.31
CA PHE A 138 -5.36 17.64 -23.12
C PHE A 138 -6.62 18.11 -23.83
N LYS A 139 -6.89 19.44 -23.82
CA LYS A 139 -8.12 20.06 -24.35
C LYS A 139 -8.04 20.39 -25.83
N GLY A 140 -6.87 20.44 -26.41
CA GLY A 140 -6.69 20.96 -27.76
C GLY A 140 -6.08 19.97 -28.74
N ASP A 141 -5.70 20.46 -29.91
CA ASP A 141 -4.90 19.72 -30.88
C ASP A 141 -3.42 20.10 -30.74
N LEU A 142 -2.67 19.23 -30.04
CA LEU A 142 -1.23 19.41 -29.87
C LEU A 142 -0.49 19.43 -31.23
N LYS A 143 -0.97 18.68 -32.24
CA LYS A 143 -0.34 18.67 -33.57
C LYS A 143 -0.46 20.04 -34.24
N ALA A 144 -1.62 20.67 -34.18
CA ALA A 144 -1.85 22.03 -34.70
C ALA A 144 -0.97 23.04 -33.98
N MET A 145 -0.88 22.99 -32.66
CA MET A 145 -0.04 23.89 -31.86
C MET A 145 1.46 23.75 -32.18
N LEU A 146 1.95 22.54 -32.39
CA LEU A 146 3.34 22.31 -32.76
C LEU A 146 3.65 22.78 -34.19
N ARG A 147 2.71 22.60 -35.14
CA ARG A 147 2.82 23.15 -36.51
C ARG A 147 2.90 24.66 -36.50
N ALA A 148 2.04 25.33 -35.73
CA ALA A 148 2.06 26.79 -35.60
C ALA A 148 3.39 27.34 -35.06
N ARG A 149 4.12 26.51 -34.29
CA ARG A 149 5.45 26.84 -33.74
C ARG A 149 6.60 26.33 -34.60
N SER A 150 6.32 25.76 -35.76
CA SER A 150 7.33 25.12 -36.64
C SER A 150 8.24 24.14 -35.91
N THR A 151 7.72 23.41 -34.91
CA THR A 151 8.48 22.51 -34.04
C THR A 151 8.03 21.07 -34.26
N THR A 152 9.02 20.15 -34.36
CA THR A 152 8.73 18.71 -34.46
C THR A 152 8.38 18.13 -33.08
N LYS A 153 7.62 17.01 -33.06
CA LYS A 153 7.32 16.31 -31.78
C LYS A 153 8.59 15.93 -31.01
N THR A 154 9.62 15.51 -31.72
CA THR A 154 10.89 15.08 -31.10
C THR A 154 11.60 16.24 -30.43
N ALA A 155 11.71 17.38 -31.14
CA ALA A 155 12.31 18.60 -30.60
C ALA A 155 11.51 19.11 -29.39
N PHE A 156 10.17 19.11 -29.48
CA PHE A 156 9.31 19.53 -28.39
C PHE A 156 9.36 18.59 -27.19
N ALA A 157 9.50 17.27 -27.40
CA ALA A 157 9.68 16.31 -26.32
C ALA A 157 10.95 16.61 -25.51
N ALA A 158 12.06 16.89 -26.20
CA ALA A 158 13.32 17.29 -25.56
C ALA A 158 13.17 18.62 -24.79
N GLN A 159 12.54 19.64 -25.40
CA GLN A 159 12.29 20.93 -24.77
C GLN A 159 11.42 20.82 -23.52
N ALA A 160 10.37 20.00 -23.57
CA ALA A 160 9.44 19.80 -22.44
C ALA A 160 9.96 18.81 -21.38
N GLY A 161 11.05 18.11 -21.63
CA GLY A 161 11.58 17.09 -20.75
C GLY A 161 10.63 15.89 -20.58
N VAL A 162 9.87 15.53 -21.63
CA VAL A 162 8.92 14.41 -21.60
C VAL A 162 9.27 13.40 -22.71
N SER A 163 8.86 12.14 -22.53
CA SER A 163 9.06 11.12 -23.57
C SER A 163 8.13 11.33 -24.77
N LEU A 164 8.54 10.88 -25.95
CA LEU A 164 7.69 10.84 -27.14
C LEU A 164 6.38 10.08 -26.92
N THR A 165 6.41 9.06 -26.07
CA THR A 165 5.21 8.29 -25.67
C THR A 165 4.17 9.16 -25.01
N VAL A 166 4.57 10.11 -24.16
CA VAL A 166 3.66 11.08 -23.54
C VAL A 166 2.99 11.96 -24.57
N LEU A 167 3.76 12.51 -25.53
CA LEU A 167 3.20 13.35 -26.61
C LEU A 167 2.30 12.56 -27.56
N ASN A 168 2.63 11.29 -27.83
CA ASN A 168 1.76 10.41 -28.59
C ASN A 168 0.46 10.12 -27.85
N SER A 169 0.51 9.89 -26.54
CA SER A 169 -0.67 9.73 -25.70
C SER A 169 -1.56 10.96 -25.76
N ILE A 170 -0.99 12.16 -25.62
CA ILE A 170 -1.73 13.43 -25.76
C ILE A 170 -2.39 13.54 -27.13
N THR A 171 -1.65 13.28 -28.22
CA THR A 171 -2.19 13.36 -29.57
C THR A 171 -3.24 12.31 -29.92
N GLN A 172 -3.30 11.22 -29.16
CA GLN A 172 -4.32 10.17 -29.24
C GLN A 172 -5.51 10.43 -28.28
N GLY A 173 -5.56 11.58 -27.60
CA GLY A 173 -6.58 11.89 -26.62
C GLY A 173 -6.53 11.02 -25.34
N LYS A 174 -5.39 10.38 -25.08
CA LYS A 174 -5.17 9.61 -23.86
C LYS A 174 -4.73 10.50 -22.70
N ASN A 175 -5.04 10.09 -21.50
CA ASN A 175 -4.69 10.82 -20.29
C ASN A 175 -3.21 10.68 -19.95
N VAL A 176 -2.61 11.75 -19.41
CA VAL A 176 -1.21 11.81 -18.95
C VAL A 176 -1.12 12.12 -17.45
N SER A 177 0.04 11.93 -16.84
CA SER A 177 0.25 12.28 -15.44
C SER A 177 0.23 13.80 -15.22
N PRO A 178 -0.12 14.30 -14.03
CA PRO A 178 -0.08 15.72 -13.69
C PRO A 178 1.30 16.34 -13.91
N GLU A 179 2.36 15.60 -13.60
CA GLU A 179 3.73 16.02 -13.81
C GLU A 179 4.05 16.21 -15.30
N SER A 180 3.65 15.27 -16.16
CA SER A 180 3.82 15.38 -17.60
C SER A 180 2.98 16.54 -18.17
N ALA A 181 1.76 16.75 -17.67
CA ALA A 181 0.92 17.87 -18.06
C ALA A 181 1.56 19.21 -17.68
N ALA A 182 2.12 19.33 -16.48
CA ALA A 182 2.82 20.52 -16.01
C ALA A 182 4.03 20.85 -16.90
N ARG A 183 4.87 19.85 -17.22
CA ARG A 183 6.03 20.02 -18.11
C ARG A 183 5.64 20.45 -19.53
N VAL A 184 4.61 19.83 -20.11
CA VAL A 184 4.10 20.20 -21.43
C VAL A 184 3.49 21.61 -21.41
N SER A 185 2.75 21.98 -20.38
CA SER A 185 2.17 23.31 -20.21
C SER A 185 3.24 24.40 -20.09
N ALA A 186 4.28 24.16 -19.29
CA ALA A 186 5.41 25.06 -19.16
C ALA A 186 6.12 25.28 -20.50
N ALA A 187 6.37 24.22 -21.28
CA ALA A 187 6.98 24.31 -22.61
C ALA A 187 6.07 25.03 -23.63
N LEU A 188 4.75 24.96 -23.46
CA LEU A 188 3.79 25.70 -24.28
C LEU A 188 3.58 27.14 -23.78
N GLY A 189 4.10 27.53 -22.61
CA GLY A 189 3.95 28.84 -22.02
C GLY A 189 2.51 29.18 -21.60
N GLN A 190 1.72 28.16 -21.26
CA GLN A 190 0.33 28.31 -20.84
C GLN A 190 0.08 27.56 -19.51
N PRO A 191 -0.87 28.02 -18.68
CA PRO A 191 -1.17 27.33 -17.42
C PRO A 191 -1.83 25.98 -17.71
N VAL A 192 -1.60 25.00 -16.79
CA VAL A 192 -2.15 23.65 -16.91
C VAL A 192 -3.66 23.65 -17.07
N SER A 193 -4.37 24.51 -16.31
CA SER A 193 -5.83 24.65 -16.37
C SER A 193 -6.37 25.10 -17.73
N ALA A 194 -5.57 25.81 -18.53
CA ALA A 194 -5.96 26.22 -19.89
C ALA A 194 -5.83 25.06 -20.89
N LEU A 195 -4.83 24.20 -20.71
CA LEU A 195 -4.48 23.16 -21.67
C LEU A 195 -4.98 21.77 -21.30
N PHE A 196 -5.26 21.52 -20.04
CA PHE A 196 -5.64 20.19 -19.56
C PHE A 196 -6.88 20.27 -18.65
N ASP A 197 -7.72 19.24 -18.76
CA ASP A 197 -8.80 18.95 -17.81
C ASP A 197 -8.33 17.90 -16.80
N PRO A 198 -8.56 18.11 -15.50
CA PRO A 198 -8.36 17.08 -14.52
C PRO A 198 -9.35 15.95 -14.77
N MET A 199 -8.84 14.73 -14.92
CA MET A 199 -9.64 13.54 -15.17
C MET A 199 -9.62 12.66 -13.92
N GLY A 200 -10.74 12.54 -13.25
CA GLY A 200 -10.87 11.57 -12.16
C GLY A 200 -11.28 12.14 -10.81
N GLU A 201 -11.63 13.43 -10.73
CA GLU A 201 -12.19 14.01 -9.51
C GLU A 201 -13.46 13.25 -9.03
N ASP A 202 -14.25 12.70 -9.97
CA ASP A 202 -15.43 11.89 -9.67
C ASP A 202 -15.15 10.38 -9.51
N ARG A 203 -13.91 9.93 -9.64
CA ARG A 203 -13.59 8.50 -9.56
C ARG A 203 -13.25 8.08 -8.15
N ARG A 204 -14.07 7.20 -7.61
CA ARG A 204 -13.84 6.49 -6.35
C ARG A 204 -12.69 5.48 -6.49
N LEU A 205 -12.02 5.17 -5.39
CA LEU A 205 -11.11 4.04 -5.36
C LEU A 205 -11.89 2.74 -5.56
N SER A 206 -11.29 1.80 -6.32
CA SER A 206 -11.94 0.50 -6.52
C SER A 206 -11.99 -0.30 -5.21
N ALA A 207 -13.03 -1.12 -5.04
CA ALA A 207 -13.12 -2.05 -3.90
C ALA A 207 -11.87 -2.92 -3.76
N LYS A 208 -11.22 -3.30 -4.88
CA LYS A 208 -9.95 -4.02 -4.90
C LYS A 208 -8.81 -3.20 -4.27
N THR A 209 -8.77 -1.89 -4.52
CA THR A 209 -7.77 -0.99 -3.92
C THR A 209 -7.98 -0.89 -2.41
N ILE A 210 -9.23 -0.73 -1.96
CA ILE A 210 -9.58 -0.68 -0.53
C ILE A 210 -9.21 -2.01 0.14
N LEU A 211 -9.50 -3.15 -0.49
CA LEU A 211 -9.10 -4.47 -0.01
C LEU A 211 -7.58 -4.59 0.16
N HIS A 212 -6.78 -3.97 -0.71
CA HIS A 212 -5.33 -3.99 -0.55
C HIS A 212 -4.87 -3.18 0.67
N HIS A 213 -5.51 -2.04 0.96
CA HIS A 213 -5.25 -1.27 2.19
C HIS A 213 -5.62 -2.08 3.43
N HIS A 214 -6.81 -2.71 3.43
CA HIS A 214 -7.22 -3.61 4.51
C HIS A 214 -6.20 -4.73 4.77
N ARG A 215 -5.74 -5.41 3.71
CA ARG A 215 -4.75 -6.49 3.83
C ARG A 215 -3.43 -6.00 4.43
N LEU A 216 -2.95 -4.82 4.02
CA LEU A 216 -1.73 -4.25 4.59
C LEU A 216 -1.90 -3.93 6.08
N ILE A 217 -2.99 -3.25 6.45
CA ILE A 217 -3.30 -2.95 7.87
C ILE A 217 -3.39 -4.26 8.67
N SER A 218 -4.10 -5.26 8.15
CA SER A 218 -4.27 -6.56 8.80
C SER A 218 -2.93 -7.26 9.06
N VAL A 219 -2.02 -7.26 8.09
CA VAL A 219 -0.69 -7.87 8.26
C VAL A 219 0.15 -7.11 9.30
N ILE A 220 0.13 -5.78 9.28
CA ILE A 220 0.84 -4.96 10.29
C ILE A 220 0.30 -5.25 11.69
N LEU A 221 -1.02 -5.27 11.86
CA LEU A 221 -1.65 -5.52 13.16
C LEU A 221 -1.50 -6.97 13.60
N GLN A 222 -1.47 -7.93 12.68
CA GLN A 222 -1.20 -9.33 12.99
C GLN A 222 0.23 -9.49 13.53
N THR A 223 1.21 -8.84 12.90
CA THR A 223 2.58 -8.82 13.43
C THR A 223 2.63 -8.14 14.81
N ALA A 224 1.83 -7.09 15.05
CA ALA A 224 1.73 -6.49 16.37
C ALA A 224 1.18 -7.47 17.43
N VAL A 225 0.26 -8.37 17.05
CA VAL A 225 -0.22 -9.44 17.92
C VAL A 225 0.88 -10.47 18.18
N GLU A 226 1.59 -10.92 17.14
CA GLU A 226 2.71 -11.87 17.25
C GLU A 226 3.85 -11.34 18.12
N TRP A 227 4.15 -10.04 18.00
CA TRP A 227 5.14 -9.37 18.84
C TRP A 227 4.61 -8.98 20.22
N GLN A 228 3.39 -9.39 20.56
CA GLN A 228 2.74 -9.08 21.84
C GLN A 228 2.59 -7.57 22.13
N VAL A 229 2.53 -6.76 21.09
CA VAL A 229 2.24 -5.32 21.17
C VAL A 229 0.73 -5.06 21.17
N LEU A 230 -0.05 -5.97 20.60
CA LEU A 230 -1.51 -5.92 20.52
C LEU A 230 -2.09 -7.27 20.97
N PHE A 231 -3.25 -7.26 21.64
CA PHE A 231 -3.90 -8.48 22.12
C PHE A 231 -4.64 -9.24 21.01
N SER A 232 -5.36 -8.53 20.17
CA SER A 232 -6.13 -9.10 19.05
C SER A 232 -6.13 -8.14 17.88
N ASN A 233 -6.22 -8.70 16.66
CA ASN A 233 -6.26 -7.90 15.45
C ASN A 233 -7.67 -7.32 15.22
N PRO A 234 -7.89 -5.98 15.27
CA PRO A 234 -9.19 -5.39 15.00
C PRO A 234 -9.69 -5.64 13.57
N CYS A 235 -8.81 -5.93 12.61
CA CYS A 235 -9.19 -6.25 11.23
C CYS A 235 -10.02 -7.54 11.11
N ASP A 236 -9.86 -8.49 12.05
CA ASP A 236 -10.59 -9.77 12.02
C ASP A 236 -12.10 -9.58 12.22
N ARG A 237 -12.49 -8.43 12.78
CA ARG A 237 -13.89 -8.06 13.03
C ARG A 237 -14.46 -7.11 11.98
N VAL A 238 -13.71 -6.82 10.91
CA VAL A 238 -14.11 -5.89 9.85
C VAL A 238 -14.06 -6.57 8.50
N LYS A 239 -15.16 -6.49 7.76
CA LYS A 239 -15.21 -6.96 6.38
C LYS A 239 -14.92 -5.78 5.44
N PRO A 240 -13.87 -5.86 4.61
CA PRO A 240 -13.65 -4.86 3.57
C PRO A 240 -14.75 -4.95 2.50
N PRO A 241 -14.89 -3.91 1.65
CA PRO A 241 -15.85 -3.93 0.55
C PRO A 241 -15.67 -5.17 -0.34
N ARG A 242 -16.80 -5.76 -0.74
CA ARG A 242 -16.80 -6.93 -1.62
C ARG A 242 -16.24 -6.55 -3.00
N VAL A 243 -15.26 -7.30 -3.46
CA VAL A 243 -14.72 -7.16 -4.80
C VAL A 243 -15.52 -8.04 -5.75
N GLU A 244 -16.15 -7.43 -6.74
CA GLU A 244 -16.79 -8.18 -7.82
C GLU A 244 -15.71 -8.87 -8.67
N HIS A 245 -15.87 -10.16 -8.85
CA HIS A 245 -15.00 -10.94 -9.72
C HIS A 245 -15.50 -10.77 -11.15
N LYS A 246 -14.78 -10.01 -11.96
CA LYS A 246 -15.05 -9.92 -13.40
C LYS A 246 -14.26 -11.03 -14.09
N GLU A 247 -14.95 -11.79 -14.91
CA GLU A 247 -14.30 -12.79 -15.76
C GLU A 247 -13.25 -12.11 -16.65
N ALA A 248 -12.11 -12.75 -16.79
CA ALA A 248 -11.08 -12.29 -17.69
C ALA A 248 -11.57 -12.47 -19.14
N ARG A 249 -11.40 -11.43 -19.95
CA ARG A 249 -11.63 -11.55 -21.39
C ARG A 249 -10.48 -12.37 -21.99
N TYR A 250 -10.82 -13.36 -22.76
CA TYR A 250 -9.88 -14.16 -23.55
C TYR A 250 -10.16 -13.96 -25.03
N LEU A 251 -9.17 -14.22 -25.86
CA LEU A 251 -9.32 -14.21 -27.31
C LEU A 251 -9.95 -15.55 -27.71
N ASP A 252 -10.98 -15.49 -28.53
CA ASP A 252 -11.46 -16.68 -29.22
C ASP A 252 -10.49 -17.06 -30.38
N GLU A 253 -10.73 -18.21 -31.00
CA GLU A 253 -9.86 -18.72 -32.06
C GLU A 253 -9.75 -17.73 -33.24
N LYS A 254 -10.88 -17.13 -33.66
CA LYS A 254 -10.91 -16.14 -34.74
C LYS A 254 -10.11 -14.89 -34.40
N GLN A 255 -10.30 -14.36 -33.20
CA GLN A 255 -9.55 -13.20 -32.72
C GLN A 255 -8.06 -13.51 -32.57
N ALA A 256 -7.70 -14.71 -32.12
CA ALA A 256 -6.30 -15.13 -32.07
C ALA A 256 -5.67 -15.20 -33.47
N MET A 257 -6.40 -15.69 -34.47
CA MET A 257 -5.95 -15.69 -35.87
C MET A 257 -5.79 -14.26 -36.42
N GLU A 258 -6.73 -13.36 -36.13
CA GLU A 258 -6.62 -11.95 -36.52
C GLU A 258 -5.38 -11.28 -35.91
N VAL A 259 -5.07 -11.56 -34.65
CA VAL A 259 -3.85 -11.08 -33.98
C VAL A 259 -2.61 -11.67 -34.68
N MET A 260 -2.58 -12.96 -34.95
CA MET A 260 -1.46 -13.60 -35.64
C MET A 260 -1.21 -13.00 -37.03
N GLN A 261 -2.25 -12.69 -37.76
CA GLN A 261 -2.19 -12.08 -39.08
C GLN A 261 -1.65 -10.62 -39.00
N ALA A 262 -2.12 -9.83 -38.02
CA ALA A 262 -1.65 -8.49 -37.79
C ALA A 262 -0.15 -8.45 -37.39
N LEU A 263 0.35 -9.47 -36.70
CA LEU A 263 1.75 -9.58 -36.29
C LEU A 263 2.74 -9.75 -37.47
N GLU A 264 2.28 -10.17 -38.64
CA GLU A 264 3.18 -10.33 -39.80
C GLU A 264 3.71 -8.97 -40.32
N SER A 265 3.00 -7.87 -40.05
CA SER A 265 3.44 -6.51 -40.36
C SER A 265 4.30 -5.85 -39.29
N GLU A 266 4.46 -6.49 -38.13
CA GLU A 266 5.20 -5.95 -36.99
C GLU A 266 6.70 -6.27 -37.09
N ASP A 267 7.51 -5.47 -36.38
CA ASP A 267 8.92 -5.73 -36.20
C ASP A 267 9.17 -7.12 -35.62
N ILE A 268 10.28 -7.76 -36.05
CA ILE A 268 10.62 -9.14 -35.69
C ILE A 268 10.66 -9.37 -34.18
N GLN A 269 11.13 -8.38 -33.42
CA GLN A 269 11.17 -8.46 -31.93
C GLN A 269 9.77 -8.53 -31.34
N ASN A 270 8.89 -7.61 -31.72
CA ASN A 270 7.51 -7.55 -31.24
C ASN A 270 6.74 -8.80 -31.65
N ARG A 271 6.88 -9.21 -32.91
CA ARG A 271 6.28 -10.43 -33.46
C ARG A 271 6.68 -11.66 -32.66
N THR A 272 7.99 -11.83 -32.41
CA THR A 272 8.51 -12.98 -31.67
C THR A 272 8.01 -13.00 -30.22
N ILE A 273 8.06 -11.86 -29.53
CA ILE A 273 7.55 -11.71 -28.15
C ILE A 273 6.11 -12.18 -28.06
N ILE A 274 5.24 -11.66 -28.92
CA ILE A 274 3.80 -11.96 -28.85
C ILE A 274 3.54 -13.43 -29.25
N LYS A 275 4.19 -13.95 -30.31
CA LYS A 275 4.05 -15.36 -30.70
C LYS A 275 4.49 -16.30 -29.58
N VAL A 276 5.64 -16.06 -28.94
CA VAL A 276 6.10 -16.88 -27.81
C VAL A 276 5.11 -16.85 -26.66
N LEU A 277 4.57 -15.67 -26.30
CA LEU A 277 3.56 -15.56 -25.23
C LEU A 277 2.27 -16.31 -25.57
N LEU A 278 1.78 -16.23 -26.81
CA LEU A 278 0.57 -16.92 -27.25
C LEU A 278 0.73 -18.45 -27.25
N TYR A 279 1.85 -18.95 -27.74
CA TYR A 279 2.07 -20.40 -27.84
C TYR A 279 2.42 -21.06 -26.51
N THR A 280 3.11 -20.35 -25.61
CA THR A 280 3.59 -20.94 -24.35
C THR A 280 2.73 -20.60 -23.15
N GLY A 281 1.92 -19.53 -23.20
CA GLY A 281 1.17 -19.04 -22.08
C GLY A 281 2.00 -18.49 -20.92
N MET A 282 3.32 -18.30 -21.11
CA MET A 282 4.19 -17.78 -20.06
C MET A 282 3.87 -16.33 -19.70
N ARG A 283 4.21 -15.93 -18.50
CA ARG A 283 4.01 -14.54 -18.04
C ARG A 283 5.07 -13.63 -18.66
N ARG A 284 4.72 -12.36 -18.89
CA ARG A 284 5.67 -11.35 -19.44
C ARG A 284 7.00 -11.32 -18.68
N GLY A 285 6.98 -11.39 -17.35
CA GLY A 285 8.20 -11.37 -16.56
C GLY A 285 9.07 -12.62 -16.76
N GLU A 286 8.47 -13.77 -17.01
CA GLU A 286 9.13 -15.02 -17.34
C GLU A 286 9.79 -14.93 -18.71
N LEU A 287 9.08 -14.41 -19.71
CA LEU A 287 9.64 -14.14 -21.05
C LEU A 287 10.87 -13.21 -20.97
N CYS A 288 10.75 -12.07 -20.25
CA CYS A 288 11.86 -11.13 -20.07
C CYS A 288 13.04 -11.71 -19.26
N GLY A 289 12.82 -12.81 -18.55
CA GLY A 289 13.84 -13.51 -17.79
C GLY A 289 14.54 -14.63 -18.55
N LEU A 290 14.09 -14.98 -19.78
CA LEU A 290 14.69 -16.04 -20.58
C LEU A 290 16.09 -15.65 -21.07
N THR A 291 16.95 -16.65 -21.07
CA THR A 291 18.28 -16.61 -21.71
C THR A 291 18.40 -17.76 -22.70
N TRP A 292 19.37 -17.70 -23.60
CA TRP A 292 19.61 -18.77 -24.57
C TRP A 292 19.89 -20.12 -23.90
N ALA A 293 20.45 -20.14 -22.71
CA ALA A 293 20.69 -21.36 -21.94
C ALA A 293 19.39 -22.03 -21.42
N ASP A 294 18.29 -21.32 -21.42
CA ASP A 294 16.97 -21.84 -21.00
C ASP A 294 16.22 -22.53 -22.16
N ILE A 295 16.77 -22.51 -23.40
CA ILE A 295 16.11 -23.03 -24.59
C ILE A 295 16.89 -24.24 -25.11
N ASP A 296 16.26 -25.41 -25.06
CA ASP A 296 16.75 -26.65 -25.65
C ASP A 296 16.12 -26.82 -27.06
N PHE A 297 16.85 -26.46 -28.09
CA PHE A 297 16.37 -26.55 -29.49
C PHE A 297 16.25 -28.00 -29.98
N GLU A 298 17.06 -28.93 -29.44
CA GLU A 298 17.00 -30.33 -29.84
C GLU A 298 15.72 -31.00 -29.34
N LYS A 299 15.35 -30.69 -28.08
CA LYS A 299 14.14 -31.23 -27.47
C LYS A 299 12.92 -30.33 -27.63
N SER A 300 13.05 -29.15 -28.23
CA SER A 300 11.99 -28.15 -28.34
C SER A 300 11.38 -27.76 -27.00
N ILE A 301 12.22 -27.59 -25.97
CA ILE A 301 11.81 -27.28 -24.60
C ILE A 301 12.30 -25.90 -24.18
N ILE A 302 11.46 -25.15 -23.50
CA ILE A 302 11.83 -23.89 -22.81
C ILE A 302 11.72 -24.11 -21.29
N HIS A 303 12.83 -23.93 -20.59
CA HIS A 303 12.90 -24.04 -19.12
C HIS A 303 12.65 -22.66 -18.47
N ILE A 304 11.50 -22.49 -17.85
CA ILE A 304 11.15 -21.24 -17.13
C ILE A 304 11.72 -21.31 -15.72
N GLN A 305 12.89 -20.73 -15.48
CA GLN A 305 13.58 -20.77 -14.19
C GLN A 305 13.49 -19.47 -13.41
N ARG A 306 13.26 -18.33 -14.10
CA ARG A 306 13.32 -16.99 -13.50
C ARG A 306 12.27 -16.06 -14.10
N SER A 307 12.00 -14.98 -13.37
CA SER A 307 11.15 -13.89 -13.84
C SER A 307 11.88 -12.58 -13.64
N SER A 308 12.03 -11.80 -14.70
CA SER A 308 12.59 -10.44 -14.63
C SER A 308 11.55 -9.46 -14.10
N LEU A 309 11.98 -8.59 -13.20
CA LEU A 309 11.15 -7.52 -12.63
C LEU A 309 11.80 -6.18 -12.93
N TYR A 310 11.02 -5.25 -13.43
CA TYR A 310 11.43 -3.86 -13.52
C TYR A 310 11.10 -3.18 -12.16
N LEU A 311 12.15 -2.73 -11.48
CA LEU A 311 12.03 -1.82 -10.33
C LEU A 311 12.41 -0.43 -10.86
N ALA A 312 11.54 0.56 -10.66
CA ALA A 312 11.92 1.92 -10.97
C ALA A 312 13.15 2.27 -10.13
N ASP A 313 14.21 2.72 -10.78
CA ASP A 313 15.45 3.08 -10.13
C ASP A 313 15.19 4.09 -9.02
N LYS A 314 15.81 3.80 -7.88
CA LYS A 314 15.87 4.70 -6.75
C LYS A 314 17.05 5.63 -6.92
#